data_b5a44a170a11d5856daa70ed51a67363
#
_entry.id   b5a44a170a11d5856daa70ed51a67363
#
_cell.length_a   1.000
_cell.length_b   1.000
_cell.length_c   1.000
_cell.angle_alpha   90.00
_cell.angle_beta   90.00
_cell.angle_gamma   90.00
#
_symmetry.space_group_name_H-M   'P 1'
#
loop_
_entity.id
_entity.type
_entity.pdbx_description
1 polymer ?
#
loop_
_entity_poly.entity_id
_entity_poly.type
_entity_poly.pdbx_seq_one_letter_code
_entity_poly.pdbx_strand_id
1 'polypeptide(L)'
;NNQMVLDSKEVAQAYDDTKGALYVFWQPYKLIDSNARLDYVGLVTLLDSISVHSVKVSYPLDPAADVWHYYFNEENFMLEATEVNHDGRISLIINESVEDKTGLFLNKTRKSYFVDSLGKIKYLRAAYKYTITSFN
;
A
#
# COMPACT_ATOMS: atom_id res chain seq x y z
N ASN A 1 11.39 -35.74 15.58
CA ASN A 1 10.32 -34.89 15.03
C ASN A 1 10.17 -33.66 15.92
N ASN A 2 10.94 -32.58 15.65
CA ASN A 2 10.68 -31.30 16.26
C ASN A 2 9.50 -30.68 15.50
N GLN A 3 8.27 -30.89 15.94
CA GLN A 3 7.15 -30.05 15.57
C GLN A 3 7.36 -28.71 16.26
N MET A 4 7.64 -27.68 15.47
CA MET A 4 7.65 -26.30 15.95
C MET A 4 6.20 -25.94 16.29
N VAL A 5 5.86 -25.92 17.58
CA VAL A 5 4.55 -25.44 18.06
C VAL A 5 4.66 -23.93 18.09
N LEU A 6 4.11 -23.26 17.05
CA LEU A 6 4.00 -21.81 17.04
C LEU A 6 2.99 -21.37 18.10
N ASP A 7 3.31 -20.33 18.86
CA ASP A 7 2.36 -19.70 19.78
C ASP A 7 1.17 -19.13 18.97
N SER A 8 -0.01 -19.20 19.54
CA SER A 8 -1.24 -18.66 18.92
C SER A 8 -1.13 -17.17 18.55
N LYS A 9 -0.36 -16.41 19.32
CA LYS A 9 -0.07 -15.00 19.01
C LYS A 9 0.83 -14.84 17.80
N GLU A 10 1.85 -15.69 17.66
CA GLU A 10 2.76 -15.68 16.50
C GLU A 10 2.01 -16.06 15.22
N VAL A 11 1.09 -17.03 15.31
CA VAL A 11 0.24 -17.43 14.18
C VAL A 11 -0.70 -16.28 13.77
N ALA A 12 -1.34 -15.62 14.73
CA ALA A 12 -2.22 -14.48 14.46
C ALA A 12 -1.44 -13.32 13.82
N GLN A 13 -0.28 -12.98 14.36
CA GLN A 13 0.58 -11.92 13.80
C GLN A 13 1.02 -12.27 12.38
N ALA A 14 1.47 -13.50 12.11
CA ALA A 14 1.86 -13.92 10.76
C ALA A 14 0.69 -13.88 9.78
N TYR A 15 -0.52 -14.18 10.23
CA TYR A 15 -1.74 -14.07 9.42
C TYR A 15 -2.02 -12.59 9.05
N ASP A 16 -1.98 -11.68 10.03
CA ASP A 16 -2.23 -10.26 9.81
C ASP A 16 -1.15 -9.64 8.91
N ASP A 17 0.12 -9.98 9.11
CA ASP A 17 1.24 -9.54 8.28
C ASP A 17 1.07 -10.03 6.82
N THR A 18 0.65 -11.28 6.64
CA THR A 18 0.39 -11.86 5.31
C THR A 18 -0.77 -11.15 4.63
N LYS A 19 -1.86 -10.88 5.36
CA LYS A 19 -3.04 -10.17 4.86
C LYS A 19 -2.69 -8.75 4.43
N GLY A 20 -1.91 -8.03 5.25
CA GLY A 20 -1.40 -6.70 4.93
C GLY A 20 -0.49 -6.71 3.69
N ALA A 21 0.42 -7.68 3.58
CA ALA A 21 1.31 -7.83 2.43
C ALA A 21 0.54 -8.11 1.14
N LEU A 22 -0.50 -8.96 1.18
CA LEU A 22 -1.37 -9.24 0.05
C LEU A 22 -2.18 -8.00 -0.38
N TYR A 23 -2.71 -7.25 0.59
CA TYR A 23 -3.40 -6.00 0.30
C TYR A 23 -2.50 -5.04 -0.48
N VAL A 24 -1.30 -4.82 0.03
CA VAL A 24 -0.31 -3.92 -0.57
C VAL A 24 0.18 -4.41 -1.93
N PHE A 25 0.34 -5.74 -2.11
CA PHE A 25 0.73 -6.34 -3.39
C PHE A 25 -0.32 -6.08 -4.49
N TRP A 26 -1.62 -6.20 -4.15
CA TRP A 26 -2.71 -6.05 -5.11
C TRP A 26 -3.15 -4.60 -5.36
N GLN A 27 -2.48 -3.61 -4.82
CA GLN A 27 -2.71 -2.21 -5.19
C GLN A 27 -2.27 -1.96 -6.65
N PRO A 28 -3.06 -1.23 -7.47
CA PRO A 28 -4.29 -0.48 -7.17
C PRO A 28 -5.58 -1.30 -7.27
N TYR A 29 -5.54 -2.57 -7.61
CA TYR A 29 -6.74 -3.41 -7.86
C TYR A 29 -7.66 -3.53 -6.64
N LYS A 30 -7.19 -3.20 -5.45
CA LYS A 30 -8.01 -3.11 -4.23
C LYS A 30 -9.10 -2.03 -4.31
N LEU A 31 -9.01 -1.11 -5.26
CA LEU A 31 -10.04 -0.09 -5.50
C LEU A 31 -11.34 -0.66 -6.06
N ILE A 32 -11.32 -1.86 -6.66
CA ILE A 32 -12.52 -2.53 -7.17
C ILE A 32 -13.19 -3.43 -6.14
N ASP A 33 -12.68 -3.53 -4.92
CA ASP A 33 -13.33 -4.28 -3.85
C ASP A 33 -14.71 -3.68 -3.56
N SER A 34 -15.75 -4.50 -3.52
CA SER A 34 -17.14 -4.05 -3.39
C SER A 34 -17.47 -3.34 -2.08
N ASN A 35 -16.64 -3.53 -1.05
CA ASN A 35 -16.75 -2.89 0.26
C ASN A 35 -15.85 -1.64 0.40
N ALA A 36 -15.08 -1.30 -0.63
CA ALA A 36 -14.27 -0.10 -0.64
C ALA A 36 -15.15 1.13 -0.96
N ARG A 37 -15.00 2.16 -0.16
CA ARG A 37 -15.54 3.49 -0.44
C ARG A 37 -14.41 4.38 -0.94
N LEU A 38 -14.63 4.98 -2.11
CA LEU A 38 -13.66 5.84 -2.78
C LEU A 38 -14.16 7.29 -2.76
N ASP A 39 -13.35 8.18 -2.20
CA ASP A 39 -13.64 9.61 -2.20
C ASP A 39 -12.47 10.34 -2.92
N TYR A 40 -12.75 11.00 -4.05
CA TYR A 40 -11.76 11.81 -4.75
C TYR A 40 -11.46 13.08 -3.96
N VAL A 41 -10.21 13.28 -3.60
CA VAL A 41 -9.76 14.42 -2.77
C VAL A 41 -9.36 15.61 -3.62
N GLY A 42 -8.78 15.37 -4.81
CA GLY A 42 -8.30 16.39 -5.72
C GLY A 42 -6.86 16.17 -6.17
N LEU A 43 -6.33 17.17 -6.86
CA LEU A 43 -4.92 17.27 -7.21
C LEU A 43 -4.12 17.78 -6.00
N VAL A 44 -3.04 17.07 -5.67
CA VAL A 44 -2.12 17.42 -4.58
C VAL A 44 -0.69 17.28 -5.06
N THR A 45 0.25 17.93 -4.36
CA THR A 45 1.68 17.78 -4.64
C THR A 45 2.27 16.75 -3.68
N LEU A 46 2.78 15.65 -4.21
CA LEU A 46 3.48 14.61 -3.46
C LEU A 46 4.97 14.96 -3.37
N LEU A 47 5.54 14.90 -2.18
CA LEU A 47 6.97 15.15 -1.90
C LEU A 47 7.49 16.47 -2.53
N ASP A 48 6.68 17.51 -2.49
CA ASP A 48 6.98 18.86 -3.01
C ASP A 48 7.34 18.93 -4.52
N SER A 49 7.12 17.86 -5.28
CA SER A 49 7.59 17.81 -6.67
C SER A 49 6.67 17.12 -7.68
N ILE A 50 5.80 16.22 -7.26
CA ILE A 50 4.99 15.41 -8.18
C ILE A 50 3.52 15.76 -8.03
N SER A 51 2.87 16.20 -9.11
CA SER A 51 1.42 16.44 -9.16
C SER A 51 0.69 15.09 -9.30
N VAL A 52 -0.22 14.81 -8.38
CA VAL A 52 -0.94 13.54 -8.32
C VAL A 52 -2.42 13.74 -7.98
N HIS A 53 -3.27 12.91 -8.55
CA HIS A 53 -4.65 12.77 -8.10
C HIS A 53 -4.68 11.95 -6.81
N SER A 54 -5.29 12.48 -5.76
CA SER A 54 -5.45 11.80 -4.49
C SER A 54 -6.85 11.20 -4.38
N VAL A 55 -6.91 9.89 -4.08
CA VAL A 55 -8.15 9.15 -3.81
C VAL A 55 -8.06 8.56 -2.41
N LYS A 56 -8.99 8.98 -1.54
CA LYS A 56 -9.15 8.39 -0.21
C LYS A 56 -9.94 7.10 -0.32
N VAL A 57 -9.44 6.05 0.33
CA VAL A 57 -10.06 4.72 0.36
C VAL A 57 -10.37 4.35 1.80
N SER A 58 -11.60 3.96 2.07
CA SER A 58 -12.04 3.52 3.39
C SER A 58 -12.95 2.30 3.27
N TYR A 59 -13.10 1.57 4.36
CA TYR A 59 -13.92 0.36 4.44
C TYR A 59 -14.97 0.51 5.54
N PRO A 60 -16.12 1.15 5.26
CA PRO A 60 -17.11 1.54 6.29
C PRO A 60 -17.70 0.36 7.08
N LEU A 61 -17.66 -0.84 6.52
CA LEU A 61 -18.16 -2.05 7.17
C LEU A 61 -17.14 -2.72 8.11
N ASP A 62 -15.90 -2.25 8.11
CA ASP A 62 -14.82 -2.71 8.99
C ASP A 62 -14.24 -1.53 9.78
N PRO A 63 -14.71 -1.28 11.01
CA PRO A 63 -14.23 -0.15 11.83
C PRO A 63 -12.74 -0.22 12.20
N ALA A 64 -12.14 -1.42 12.10
CA ALA A 64 -10.72 -1.61 12.36
C ALA A 64 -9.84 -1.44 11.11
N ALA A 65 -10.46 -1.28 9.93
CA ALA A 65 -9.71 -1.09 8.70
C ALA A 65 -9.05 0.29 8.63
N ASP A 66 -7.82 0.32 8.18
CA ASP A 66 -7.08 1.54 7.93
C ASP A 66 -7.72 2.39 6.84
N VAL A 67 -7.51 3.70 6.93
CA VAL A 67 -7.81 4.64 5.87
C VAL A 67 -6.57 4.83 5.02
N TRP A 68 -6.75 4.70 3.72
CA TRP A 68 -5.68 4.82 2.73
C TRP A 68 -5.88 6.05 1.85
N HIS A 69 -4.77 6.63 1.38
CA HIS A 69 -4.74 7.55 0.26
C HIS A 69 -3.92 6.92 -0.88
N TYR A 70 -4.50 6.92 -2.07
CA TYR A 70 -3.85 6.47 -3.30
C TYR A 70 -3.51 7.68 -4.14
N TYR A 71 -2.27 7.76 -4.60
CA TYR A 71 -1.73 8.88 -5.36
C TYR A 71 -1.40 8.45 -6.77
N PHE A 72 -2.20 8.92 -7.72
CA PHE A 72 -2.05 8.60 -9.14
C PHE A 72 -1.40 9.77 -9.87
N ASN A 73 -0.42 9.47 -10.70
CA ASN A 73 0.24 10.46 -11.54
C ASN A 73 -0.79 11.23 -12.39
N GLU A 74 -0.65 12.55 -12.48
CA GLU A 74 -1.60 13.42 -13.19
C GLU A 74 -1.66 13.13 -14.69
N GLU A 75 -0.53 12.73 -15.31
CA GLU A 75 -0.42 12.57 -16.76
C GLU A 75 -0.78 11.16 -17.24
N ASN A 76 -0.27 10.12 -16.54
CA ASN A 76 -0.38 8.73 -17.00
C ASN A 76 -1.26 7.83 -16.12
N PHE A 77 -1.78 8.37 -15.02
CA PHE A 77 -2.63 7.68 -14.04
C PHE A 77 -2.02 6.42 -13.42
N MET A 78 -0.69 6.28 -13.48
CA MET A 78 0.00 5.21 -12.76
C MET A 78 0.01 5.50 -11.26
N LEU A 79 -0.06 4.44 -10.44
CA LEU A 79 -0.01 4.57 -8.99
C LEU A 79 1.43 4.90 -8.55
N GLU A 80 1.66 6.15 -8.16
CA GLU A 80 2.96 6.65 -7.69
C GLU A 80 3.24 6.24 -6.25
N ALA A 81 2.23 6.38 -5.39
CA ALA A 81 2.39 6.07 -3.98
C ALA A 81 1.04 5.74 -3.32
N THR A 82 1.12 5.15 -2.13
CA THR A 82 0.00 5.02 -1.21
C THR A 82 0.40 5.48 0.18
N GLU A 83 -0.53 6.07 0.89
CA GLU A 83 -0.36 6.47 2.28
C GLU A 83 -1.37 5.74 3.15
N VAL A 84 -0.95 5.31 4.31
CA VAL A 84 -1.81 4.70 5.32
C VAL A 84 -1.55 5.32 6.68
N ASN A 85 -2.63 5.63 7.39
CA ASN A 85 -2.59 6.03 8.79
C ASN A 85 -3.09 4.84 9.63
N HIS A 86 -2.17 4.24 10.38
CA HIS A 86 -2.46 3.17 11.33
C HIS A 86 -2.20 3.69 12.74
N ASP A 87 -3.26 3.92 13.51
CA ASP A 87 -3.18 4.42 14.89
C ASP A 87 -2.29 5.67 15.07
N GLY A 88 -2.41 6.63 14.16
CA GLY A 88 -1.64 7.87 14.18
C GLY A 88 -0.21 7.74 13.63
N ARG A 89 0.19 6.56 13.18
CA ARG A 89 1.46 6.34 12.48
C ARG A 89 1.23 6.39 10.98
N ILE A 90 1.77 7.40 10.33
CA ILE A 90 1.59 7.58 8.90
C ILE A 90 2.75 6.96 8.15
N SER A 91 2.44 6.05 7.23
CA SER A 91 3.41 5.42 6.33
C SER A 91 3.11 5.82 4.89
N LEU A 92 4.11 6.37 4.20
CA LEU A 92 4.08 6.65 2.76
C LEU A 92 4.84 5.56 2.02
N ILE A 93 4.18 4.89 1.09
CA ILE A 93 4.75 3.81 0.29
C ILE A 93 4.90 4.30 -1.14
N ILE A 94 6.14 4.48 -1.58
CA ILE A 94 6.47 4.97 -2.92
C ILE A 94 6.72 3.79 -3.84
N ASN A 95 6.10 3.78 -5.01
CA ASN A 95 6.30 2.79 -6.04
C ASN A 95 7.44 3.23 -6.97
N GLU A 96 8.51 2.44 -7.09
CA GLU A 96 9.68 2.79 -7.87
C GLU A 96 9.69 2.14 -9.27
N SER A 97 9.09 0.96 -9.37
CA SER A 97 8.97 0.25 -10.65
C SER A 97 7.78 -0.71 -10.66
N VAL A 98 7.29 -1.00 -11.85
CA VAL A 98 6.24 -1.99 -12.11
C VAL A 98 6.82 -3.22 -12.79
N GLU A 99 6.14 -4.35 -12.68
CA GLU A 99 6.47 -5.55 -13.44
C GLU A 99 5.82 -5.50 -14.82
N ASP A 100 6.37 -6.25 -15.76
CA ASP A 100 5.95 -6.28 -17.16
C ASP A 100 5.50 -7.68 -17.65
N LYS A 101 5.51 -8.67 -16.75
CA LYS A 101 5.26 -10.07 -17.12
C LYS A 101 3.80 -10.45 -17.15
N THR A 102 2.99 -9.92 -16.22
CA THR A 102 1.57 -10.30 -16.08
C THR A 102 0.64 -9.46 -16.93
N GLY A 103 1.08 -8.27 -17.38
CA GLY A 103 0.22 -7.27 -18.01
C GLY A 103 -0.68 -6.51 -17.02
N LEU A 104 -0.56 -6.78 -15.73
CA LEU A 104 -1.34 -6.10 -14.67
C LEU A 104 -0.62 -4.88 -14.10
N PHE A 105 0.63 -4.64 -14.50
CA PHE A 105 1.44 -3.52 -14.00
C PHE A 105 1.54 -3.49 -12.46
N LEU A 106 1.70 -4.66 -11.84
CA LEU A 106 1.86 -4.78 -10.40
C LEU A 106 3.18 -4.13 -9.96
N ASN A 107 3.19 -3.57 -8.76
CA ASN A 107 4.37 -2.93 -8.22
C ASN A 107 5.50 -3.95 -7.99
N LYS A 108 6.68 -3.69 -8.57
CA LYS A 108 7.86 -4.57 -8.50
C LYS A 108 8.81 -4.16 -7.38
N THR A 109 9.15 -2.87 -7.30
CA THR A 109 9.98 -2.32 -6.23
C THR A 109 9.28 -1.15 -5.57
N ARG A 110 9.37 -1.09 -4.25
CA ARG A 110 8.67 -0.11 -3.41
C ARG A 110 9.51 0.21 -2.18
N LYS A 111 9.35 1.44 -1.69
CA LYS A 111 9.91 1.88 -0.41
C LYS A 111 8.81 2.43 0.48
N SER A 112 8.78 1.98 1.73
CA SER A 112 7.89 2.49 2.77
C SER A 112 8.66 3.38 3.72
N TYR A 113 8.14 4.58 3.94
CA TYR A 113 8.70 5.57 4.83
C TYR A 113 7.72 5.92 5.94
N PHE A 114 8.23 6.18 7.14
CA PHE A 114 7.45 6.94 8.11
C PHE A 114 7.52 8.42 7.75
N VAL A 115 6.36 9.06 7.81
CA VAL A 115 6.23 10.51 7.59
C VAL A 115 5.60 11.16 8.82
N ASP A 116 5.83 12.46 8.99
CA ASP A 116 5.14 13.24 10.03
C ASP A 116 3.76 13.70 9.54
N SER A 117 3.04 14.42 10.40
CA SER A 117 1.70 14.95 10.11
C SER A 117 1.68 15.98 8.96
N LEU A 118 2.83 16.46 8.52
CA LEU A 118 2.99 17.34 7.37
C LEU A 118 3.42 16.60 6.10
N GLY A 119 3.48 15.25 6.14
CA GLY A 119 3.90 14.41 5.02
C GLY A 119 5.41 14.37 4.78
N LYS A 120 6.23 14.96 5.71
CA LYS A 120 7.68 14.96 5.56
C LYS A 120 8.29 13.62 5.98
N ILE A 121 9.13 13.05 5.11
CA ILE A 121 9.83 11.79 5.37
C ILE A 121 10.73 11.93 6.60
N LYS A 122 10.57 11.00 7.55
CA LYS A 122 11.42 10.86 8.74
C LYS A 122 12.51 9.82 8.54
N TYR A 123 12.13 8.62 8.14
CA TYR A 123 13.07 7.54 7.87
C TYR A 123 12.46 6.43 7.00
N LEU A 124 13.33 5.68 6.32
CA LEU A 124 12.97 4.48 5.59
C LEU A 124 12.58 3.36 6.58
N ARG A 125 11.37 2.84 6.43
CA ARG A 125 10.86 1.73 7.24
C ARG A 125 11.20 0.38 6.62
N ALA A 126 10.95 0.23 5.31
CA ALA A 126 11.18 -1.02 4.59
C ALA A 126 11.34 -0.77 3.09
N ALA A 127 12.10 -1.64 2.44
CA ALA A 127 12.18 -1.74 0.99
C ALA A 127 11.67 -3.11 0.56
N TYR A 128 10.83 -3.14 -0.48
CA TYR A 128 10.21 -4.35 -0.99
C TYR A 128 10.63 -4.58 -2.44
N LYS A 129 10.89 -5.84 -2.77
CA LYS A 129 11.09 -6.28 -4.13
C LYS A 129 10.29 -7.56 -4.36
N TYR A 130 9.39 -7.53 -5.34
CA TYR A 130 8.60 -8.69 -5.73
C TYR A 130 9.19 -9.32 -6.99
N THR A 131 9.24 -10.63 -7.03
CA THR A 131 9.65 -11.39 -8.22
C THR A 131 8.55 -12.40 -8.53
N ILE A 132 7.90 -12.24 -9.69
CA ILE A 132 6.90 -13.20 -10.16
C ILE A 132 7.65 -14.27 -10.95
N THR A 133 7.66 -15.50 -10.42
CA THR A 133 8.40 -16.62 -11.01
C THR A 133 7.56 -17.39 -12.03
N SER A 134 6.26 -17.49 -11.81
CA SER A 134 5.31 -18.11 -12.74
C SER A 134 3.97 -17.38 -12.70
N PHE A 135 3.29 -17.36 -13.84
CA PHE A 135 1.94 -16.84 -14.00
C PHE A 135 1.18 -17.82 -14.89
N ASN A 136 0.26 -18.57 -14.32
CA ASN A 136 -0.57 -19.57 -14.99
C ASN A 136 -2.05 -19.14 -14.94
#